data_3b9d36aa4aa264219a31880cce00796c
#
_entry.id   3b9d36aa4aa264219a31880cce00796c
#
_cell.length_a   1.000
_cell.length_b   1.000
_cell.length_c   1.000
_cell.angle_alpha   90.00
_cell.angle_beta   90.00
_cell.angle_gamma   90.00
#
_symmetry.space_group_name_H-M   'P 1'
#
loop_
_entity.id
_entity.type
_entity.pdbx_description
1 polymer ?
#
loop_
_entity_poly.entity_id
_entity_poly.type
_entity_poly.pdbx_seq_one_letter_code
_entity_poly.pdbx_strand_id
1 'polypeptide(L)'
;GALMSWKQVAAAGIDSPLMTAPDQLDPVALGAIGYEKPAVALLTLRNHVLGAATFDRSFREYTRRWAFKHPTPGDFFRTIENVSGRDLSWFWRSWWYTTAKLDLALVSVETRGEGAERTVYLEVARRTELIFPPAVRLKYADGSTEDIRFPVEVWARGASVSLTAPARGKVVGARLW
;
A
#
# COMPACT_ATOMS: atom_id res chain seq x y z
N GLY A 1 -14.37 -12.06 1.63
CA GLY A 1 -13.15 -12.15 2.42
C GLY A 1 -12.87 -10.90 3.23
N ALA A 2 -11.75 -10.87 3.95
CA ALA A 2 -11.38 -9.83 4.92
C ALA A 2 -11.57 -8.38 4.42
N LEU A 3 -11.16 -8.08 3.18
CA LEU A 3 -11.32 -6.74 2.59
C LEU A 3 -12.80 -6.32 2.48
N MET A 4 -13.72 -7.25 2.30
CA MET A 4 -15.15 -6.93 2.14
C MET A 4 -15.77 -6.50 3.46
N SER A 5 -15.49 -7.20 4.56
CA SER A 5 -16.02 -6.85 5.88
C SER A 5 -15.46 -5.51 6.37
N TRP A 6 -14.17 -5.26 6.20
CA TRP A 6 -13.60 -3.96 6.54
C TRP A 6 -14.22 -2.82 5.71
N LYS A 7 -14.44 -3.02 4.40
CA LYS A 7 -15.12 -2.02 3.56
C LYS A 7 -16.54 -1.70 4.06
N GLN A 8 -17.28 -2.71 4.52
CA GLN A 8 -18.62 -2.52 5.09
C GLN A 8 -18.58 -1.69 6.38
N VAL A 9 -17.67 -2.01 7.29
CA VAL A 9 -17.44 -1.26 8.54
C VAL A 9 -17.05 0.19 8.24
N ALA A 10 -16.12 0.40 7.30
CA ALA A 10 -15.71 1.73 6.88
C ALA A 10 -16.83 2.54 6.19
N ALA A 11 -17.70 1.88 5.43
CA ALA A 11 -18.85 2.51 4.79
C ALA A 11 -19.95 2.89 5.81
N ALA A 12 -20.10 2.06 6.88
CA ALA A 12 -21.03 2.32 7.97
C ALA A 12 -20.55 3.43 8.93
N GLY A 13 -19.32 3.94 8.76
CA GLY A 13 -18.77 5.00 9.63
C GLY A 13 -18.34 4.55 11.02
N ILE A 14 -18.22 3.23 11.26
CA ILE A 14 -17.80 2.64 12.54
C ILE A 14 -16.36 2.09 12.49
N ASP A 15 -15.57 2.49 11.48
CA ASP A 15 -14.13 2.17 11.39
C ASP A 15 -13.34 2.89 12.50
N SER A 16 -12.31 2.24 12.99
CA SER A 16 -11.41 2.76 14.02
C SER A 16 -9.95 2.52 13.63
N PRO A 17 -9.00 3.34 14.15
CA PRO A 17 -7.57 3.03 14.05
C PRO A 17 -7.27 1.65 14.67
N LEU A 18 -6.29 0.94 14.12
CA LEU A 18 -5.87 -0.37 14.65
C LEU A 18 -5.31 -0.29 16.07
N MET A 19 -4.85 0.89 16.50
CA MET A 19 -4.35 1.13 17.85
C MET A 19 -5.45 1.42 18.88
N THR A 20 -6.72 1.41 18.48
CA THR A 20 -7.85 1.56 19.40
C THR A 20 -7.94 0.35 20.33
N ALA A 21 -8.08 0.60 21.62
CA ALA A 21 -8.23 -0.47 22.60
C ALA A 21 -9.50 -1.29 22.33
N PRO A 22 -9.47 -2.62 22.48
CA PRO A 22 -10.60 -3.49 22.10
C PRO A 22 -11.92 -3.15 22.79
N ASP A 23 -11.88 -2.65 24.02
CA ASP A 23 -13.04 -2.21 24.79
C ASP A 23 -13.66 -0.89 24.30
N GLN A 24 -12.95 -0.17 23.43
CA GLN A 24 -13.40 1.08 22.80
C GLN A 24 -13.90 0.87 21.36
N LEU A 25 -13.78 -0.35 20.83
CA LEU A 25 -14.26 -0.67 19.48
C LEU A 25 -15.79 -0.87 19.50
N ASP A 26 -16.43 -0.48 18.40
CA ASP A 26 -17.81 -0.89 18.16
C ASP A 26 -17.87 -2.43 18.09
N PRO A 27 -18.76 -3.08 18.87
CA PRO A 27 -18.85 -4.55 18.91
C PRO A 27 -19.08 -5.19 17.55
N VAL A 28 -19.80 -4.53 16.64
CA VAL A 28 -20.02 -5.00 15.27
C VAL A 28 -18.74 -4.90 14.43
N ALA A 29 -17.91 -3.91 14.69
CA ALA A 29 -16.67 -3.68 13.97
C ALA A 29 -15.49 -4.49 14.52
N LEU A 30 -15.56 -5.06 15.71
CA LEU A 30 -14.45 -5.73 16.41
C LEU A 30 -13.73 -6.76 15.53
N GLY A 31 -14.47 -7.63 14.85
CA GLY A 31 -13.87 -8.65 13.97
C GLY A 31 -13.12 -8.03 12.78
N ALA A 32 -13.74 -7.04 12.15
CA ALA A 32 -13.15 -6.37 10.99
C ALA A 32 -11.89 -5.56 11.38
N ILE A 33 -11.92 -4.82 12.49
CA ILE A 33 -10.81 -3.98 12.94
C ILE A 33 -9.72 -4.81 13.62
N GLY A 34 -10.08 -5.77 14.46
CA GLY A 34 -9.10 -6.55 15.23
C GLY A 34 -8.37 -7.61 14.40
N TYR A 35 -8.96 -8.09 13.31
CA TYR A 35 -8.41 -9.20 12.53
C TYR A 35 -8.25 -8.88 11.04
N GLU A 36 -9.29 -8.37 10.39
CA GLU A 36 -9.30 -8.27 8.92
C GLU A 36 -8.50 -7.08 8.41
N LYS A 37 -8.67 -5.90 9.02
CA LYS A 37 -7.91 -4.69 8.66
C LYS A 37 -6.39 -4.90 8.84
N PRO A 38 -5.88 -5.44 9.97
CA PRO A 38 -4.46 -5.73 10.10
C PRO A 38 -3.97 -6.80 9.12
N ALA A 39 -4.79 -7.82 8.81
CA ALA A 39 -4.43 -8.80 7.79
C ALA A 39 -4.27 -8.16 6.41
N VAL A 40 -5.18 -7.27 6.01
CA VAL A 40 -5.08 -6.50 4.76
C VAL A 40 -3.83 -5.62 4.76
N ALA A 41 -3.55 -4.93 5.88
CA ALA A 41 -2.35 -4.09 6.01
C ALA A 41 -1.07 -4.92 5.87
N LEU A 42 -0.95 -6.05 6.56
CA LEU A 42 0.23 -6.91 6.49
C LEU A 42 0.42 -7.57 5.11
N LEU A 43 -0.67 -7.99 4.45
CA LEU A 43 -0.61 -8.48 3.07
C LEU A 43 -0.19 -7.37 2.10
N THR A 44 -0.63 -6.16 2.32
CA THR A 44 -0.21 -4.98 1.57
C THR A 44 1.29 -4.72 1.76
N LEU A 45 1.76 -4.72 3.00
CA LEU A 45 3.18 -4.57 3.31
C LEU A 45 4.03 -5.65 2.64
N ARG A 46 3.56 -6.91 2.70
CA ARG A 46 4.23 -8.06 2.10
C ARG A 46 4.29 -7.99 0.57
N ASN A 47 3.16 -7.71 -0.07
CA ASN A 47 3.04 -7.90 -1.52
C ASN A 47 3.40 -6.65 -2.32
N HIS A 48 3.23 -5.46 -1.74
CA HIS A 48 3.35 -4.19 -2.46
C HIS A 48 4.48 -3.29 -1.97
N VAL A 49 4.96 -3.46 -0.74
CA VAL A 49 5.97 -2.59 -0.15
C VAL A 49 7.33 -3.28 -0.01
N LEU A 50 7.41 -4.39 0.73
CA LEU A 50 8.67 -5.07 1.04
C LEU A 50 9.02 -6.19 0.06
N GLY A 51 8.02 -6.79 -0.58
CA GLY A 51 8.14 -8.05 -1.28
C GLY A 51 8.11 -9.26 -0.32
N ALA A 52 7.63 -10.39 -0.83
CA ALA A 52 7.37 -11.58 -0.02
C ALA A 52 8.62 -12.08 0.73
N ALA A 53 9.77 -12.17 0.05
CA ALA A 53 11.00 -12.70 0.65
C ALA A 53 11.46 -11.86 1.86
N THR A 54 11.44 -10.52 1.73
CA THR A 54 11.86 -9.61 2.80
C THR A 54 10.87 -9.64 3.95
N PHE A 55 9.59 -9.54 3.66
CA PHE A 55 8.55 -9.59 4.69
C PHE A 55 8.57 -10.91 5.46
N ASP A 56 8.60 -12.04 4.77
CA ASP A 56 8.56 -13.37 5.40
C ASP A 56 9.79 -13.62 6.28
N ARG A 57 10.98 -13.12 5.89
CA ARG A 57 12.18 -13.13 6.72
C ARG A 57 11.98 -12.27 7.98
N SER A 58 11.47 -11.07 7.82
CA SER A 58 11.24 -10.13 8.94
C SER A 58 10.21 -10.68 9.93
N PHE A 59 9.15 -11.29 9.42
CA PHE A 59 8.10 -11.88 10.24
C PHE A 59 8.58 -13.11 11.02
N ARG A 60 9.39 -13.99 10.39
CA ARG A 60 10.01 -15.11 11.10
C ARG A 60 10.96 -14.63 12.20
N GLU A 61 11.73 -13.56 11.94
CA GLU A 61 12.61 -13.00 12.96
C GLU A 61 11.83 -12.38 14.12
N TYR A 62 10.70 -11.71 13.84
CA TYR A 62 9.80 -11.25 14.89
C TYR A 62 9.31 -12.41 15.76
N THR A 63 8.81 -13.49 15.15
CA THR A 63 8.35 -14.68 15.87
C THR A 63 9.49 -15.28 16.72
N ARG A 64 10.70 -15.39 16.18
CA ARG A 64 11.85 -15.91 16.91
C ARG A 64 12.25 -15.05 18.12
N ARG A 65 12.23 -13.73 17.98
CA ARG A 65 12.59 -12.79 19.07
C ARG A 65 11.57 -12.76 20.17
N TRP A 66 10.31 -12.86 19.81
CA TRP A 66 9.20 -12.59 20.72
C TRP A 66 8.39 -13.82 21.13
N ALA A 67 8.77 -15.02 20.67
CA ALA A 67 8.16 -16.26 21.11
C ALA A 67 8.19 -16.37 22.66
N PHE A 68 7.03 -16.69 23.22
CA PHE A 68 6.80 -16.80 24.68
C PHE A 68 7.03 -15.50 25.47
N LYS A 69 7.01 -14.35 24.81
CA LYS A 69 7.12 -13.01 25.41
C LYS A 69 5.85 -12.20 25.14
N HIS A 70 5.79 -11.00 25.67
CA HIS A 70 4.65 -10.07 25.50
C HIS A 70 5.10 -8.82 24.73
N PRO A 71 5.20 -8.89 23.41
CA PRO A 71 5.61 -7.75 22.61
C PRO A 71 4.52 -6.69 22.54
N THR A 72 4.95 -5.45 22.41
CA THR A 72 4.10 -4.32 22.05
C THR A 72 4.01 -4.19 20.53
N PRO A 73 3.04 -3.43 19.98
CA PRO A 73 3.02 -3.10 18.55
C PRO A 73 4.33 -2.45 18.06
N GLY A 74 4.94 -1.59 18.90
CA GLY A 74 6.23 -0.97 18.58
C GLY A 74 7.38 -1.98 18.44
N ASP A 75 7.33 -3.10 19.16
CA ASP A 75 8.33 -4.17 19.02
C ASP A 75 8.19 -4.89 17.67
N PHE A 76 6.96 -5.06 17.21
CA PHE A 76 6.68 -5.57 15.87
C PHE A 76 7.23 -4.61 14.80
N PHE A 77 6.86 -3.34 14.85
CA PHE A 77 7.29 -2.33 13.88
C PHE A 77 8.81 -2.25 13.78
N ARG A 78 9.49 -2.07 14.91
CA ARG A 78 10.97 -2.02 14.97
C ARG A 78 11.62 -3.30 14.44
N THR A 79 11.04 -4.46 14.71
CA THR A 79 11.61 -5.71 14.20
C THR A 79 11.52 -5.79 12.69
N ILE A 80 10.37 -5.43 12.11
CA ILE A 80 10.19 -5.42 10.65
C ILE A 80 11.15 -4.42 10.00
N GLU A 81 11.27 -3.21 10.53
CA GLU A 81 12.18 -2.18 10.02
C GLU A 81 13.64 -2.60 10.12
N ASN A 82 14.08 -3.13 11.27
CA ASN A 82 15.46 -3.57 11.47
C ASN A 82 15.87 -4.68 10.52
N VAL A 83 14.99 -5.64 10.26
CA VAL A 83 15.31 -6.79 9.39
C VAL A 83 15.17 -6.44 7.92
N SER A 84 14.23 -5.58 7.56
CA SER A 84 14.04 -5.13 6.19
C SER A 84 15.04 -4.05 5.76
N GLY A 85 15.61 -3.30 6.71
CA GLY A 85 16.45 -2.13 6.45
C GLY A 85 15.67 -0.95 5.86
N ARG A 86 14.34 -0.91 6.01
CA ARG A 86 13.45 0.11 5.44
C ARG A 86 12.81 0.92 6.56
N ASP A 87 12.74 2.24 6.37
CA ASP A 87 11.87 3.10 7.16
C ASP A 87 10.41 2.88 6.71
N LEU A 88 9.59 2.39 7.63
CA LEU A 88 8.16 2.11 7.42
C LEU A 88 7.27 3.00 8.29
N SER A 89 7.82 4.05 8.90
CA SER A 89 7.07 4.96 9.78
C SER A 89 5.83 5.54 9.10
N TRP A 90 5.92 5.88 7.80
CA TRP A 90 4.80 6.31 6.97
C TRP A 90 3.70 5.26 6.87
N PHE A 91 4.08 3.98 6.78
CA PHE A 91 3.14 2.86 6.66
C PHE A 91 2.42 2.62 8.00
N TRP A 92 3.17 2.51 9.09
CA TRP A 92 2.59 2.32 10.42
C TRP A 92 1.65 3.46 10.77
N ARG A 93 2.08 4.73 10.56
CA ARG A 93 1.25 5.89 10.82
C ARG A 93 -0.08 5.81 10.07
N SER A 94 -0.05 5.55 8.78
CA SER A 94 -1.24 5.52 7.94
C SER A 94 -2.20 4.39 8.32
N TRP A 95 -1.68 3.18 8.49
CA TRP A 95 -2.51 1.99 8.67
C TRP A 95 -2.94 1.75 10.12
N TRP A 96 -2.06 2.04 11.09
CA TRP A 96 -2.33 1.73 12.51
C TRP A 96 -2.99 2.88 13.26
N TYR A 97 -2.70 4.13 12.90
CA TYR A 97 -3.12 5.30 13.68
C TYR A 97 -4.24 6.11 13.03
N THR A 98 -4.72 5.72 11.85
CA THR A 98 -5.79 6.46 11.15
C THR A 98 -6.88 5.52 10.63
N THR A 99 -8.00 6.13 10.21
CA THR A 99 -9.06 5.49 9.44
C THR A 99 -9.01 5.92 7.96
N ALA A 100 -7.89 6.47 7.52
CA ALA A 100 -7.71 6.91 6.14
C ALA A 100 -7.93 5.75 5.15
N LYS A 101 -8.61 6.05 4.06
CA LYS A 101 -8.92 5.09 2.99
C LYS A 101 -7.92 5.28 1.86
N LEU A 102 -7.62 4.22 1.11
CA LEU A 102 -6.81 4.34 -0.10
C LEU A 102 -7.68 4.89 -1.23
N ASP A 103 -7.31 6.06 -1.74
CA ASP A 103 -7.89 6.64 -2.94
C ASP A 103 -6.78 7.30 -3.78
N LEU A 104 -6.39 6.59 -4.82
CA LEU A 104 -5.46 7.08 -5.83
C LEU A 104 -6.19 7.27 -7.15
N ALA A 105 -5.91 8.34 -7.87
CA ALA A 105 -6.44 8.61 -9.19
C ALA A 105 -5.32 8.69 -10.21
N LEU A 106 -5.49 8.01 -11.35
CA LEU A 106 -4.72 8.24 -12.55
C LEU A 106 -5.40 9.39 -13.30
N VAL A 107 -4.78 10.58 -13.23
CA VAL A 107 -5.38 11.84 -13.74
C VAL A 107 -5.16 11.94 -15.24
N SER A 108 -3.94 11.66 -15.72
CA SER A 108 -3.61 11.70 -17.13
C SER A 108 -2.58 10.63 -17.50
N VAL A 109 -2.60 10.24 -18.77
CA VAL A 109 -1.65 9.32 -19.39
C VAL A 109 -1.30 9.87 -20.77
N GLU A 110 -0.05 10.14 -21.01
CA GLU A 110 0.45 10.60 -22.29
C GLU A 110 1.67 9.79 -22.71
N THR A 111 1.80 9.45 -23.98
CA THR A 111 2.98 8.77 -24.51
C THR A 111 3.67 9.70 -25.51
N ARG A 112 4.97 9.89 -25.32
CA ARG A 112 5.81 10.71 -26.20
C ARG A 112 7.01 9.90 -26.70
N GLY A 113 7.57 10.33 -27.83
CA GLY A 113 8.70 9.67 -28.47
C GLY A 113 8.30 8.43 -29.28
N GLU A 114 9.27 7.85 -29.97
CA GLU A 114 9.10 6.67 -30.82
C GLU A 114 10.20 5.64 -30.55
N GLY A 115 9.95 4.40 -30.94
CA GLY A 115 10.92 3.32 -30.80
C GLY A 115 11.42 3.17 -29.36
N ALA A 116 12.74 3.14 -29.18
CA ALA A 116 13.40 2.97 -27.88
C ALA A 116 13.33 4.21 -26.99
N GLU A 117 13.04 5.38 -27.52
CA GLU A 117 12.91 6.64 -26.77
C GLU A 117 11.48 6.89 -26.28
N ARG A 118 10.58 5.95 -26.55
CA ARG A 118 9.18 6.10 -26.13
C ARG A 118 9.06 6.11 -24.61
N THR A 119 8.42 7.16 -24.10
CA THR A 119 8.21 7.39 -22.65
C THR A 119 6.73 7.63 -22.38
N VAL A 120 6.21 6.98 -21.38
CA VAL A 120 4.88 7.28 -20.83
C VAL A 120 5.01 8.30 -19.69
N TYR A 121 4.17 9.31 -19.74
CA TYR A 121 3.99 10.35 -18.74
C TYR A 121 2.67 10.10 -18.04
N LEU A 122 2.70 10.01 -16.72
CA LEU A 122 1.55 9.70 -15.89
C LEU A 122 1.38 10.79 -14.86
N GLU A 123 0.17 11.29 -14.68
CA GLU A 123 -0.15 12.12 -13.53
C GLU A 123 -1.00 11.30 -12.57
N VAL A 124 -0.51 11.12 -11.35
CA VAL A 124 -1.17 10.34 -10.31
C VAL A 124 -1.44 11.25 -9.12
N ALA A 125 -2.68 11.24 -8.64
CA ALA A 125 -3.10 11.99 -7.46
C ALA A 125 -3.49 11.06 -6.32
N ARG A 126 -3.07 11.41 -5.11
CA ARG A 126 -3.53 10.83 -3.85
C ARG A 126 -4.65 11.72 -3.31
N ARG A 127 -5.86 11.18 -3.22
CA ARG A 127 -7.07 11.92 -2.80
C ARG A 127 -7.34 11.85 -1.31
N THR A 128 -6.61 11.00 -0.59
CA THR A 128 -6.72 10.79 0.85
C THR A 128 -5.35 10.81 1.51
N GLU A 129 -5.31 10.71 2.82
CA GLU A 129 -4.05 10.76 3.57
C GLU A 129 -3.34 9.41 3.66
N LEU A 130 -4.00 8.31 3.27
CA LEU A 130 -3.33 7.00 3.27
C LEU A 130 -2.28 6.95 2.17
N ILE A 131 -1.03 6.78 2.57
CA ILE A 131 0.11 6.71 1.67
C ILE A 131 0.27 5.29 1.15
N PHE A 132 0.40 5.15 -0.18
CA PHE A 132 0.62 3.88 -0.85
C PHE A 132 1.50 4.08 -2.09
N PRO A 133 2.49 3.19 -2.35
CA PRO A 133 3.30 3.28 -3.55
C PRO A 133 2.43 3.15 -4.80
N PRO A 134 2.47 4.10 -5.76
CA PRO A 134 1.66 3.99 -6.96
C PRO A 134 2.12 2.82 -7.82
N ALA A 135 1.16 2.05 -8.33
CA ALA A 135 1.41 1.01 -9.30
C ALA A 135 0.44 1.17 -10.48
N VAL A 136 0.96 1.18 -11.69
CA VAL A 136 0.20 1.40 -12.91
C VAL A 136 0.40 0.22 -13.86
N ARG A 137 -0.69 -0.34 -14.34
CA ARG A 137 -0.68 -1.32 -15.42
C ARG A 137 -0.92 -0.62 -16.74
N LEU A 138 0.08 -0.67 -17.62
CA LEU A 138 -0.03 -0.23 -19.00
C LEU A 138 -0.60 -1.35 -19.88
N LYS A 139 -1.43 -0.99 -20.85
CA LYS A 139 -1.86 -1.86 -21.94
C LYS A 139 -1.30 -1.35 -23.24
N TYR A 140 -0.66 -2.21 -23.99
CA TYR A 140 -0.07 -1.90 -25.29
C TYR A 140 -0.98 -2.27 -26.45
N ALA A 141 -0.70 -1.69 -27.64
CA ALA A 141 -1.48 -1.94 -28.85
C ALA A 141 -1.41 -3.40 -29.33
N ASP A 142 -0.36 -4.13 -28.98
CA ASP A 142 -0.22 -5.58 -29.25
C ASP A 142 -1.02 -6.46 -28.30
N GLY A 143 -1.79 -5.86 -27.39
CA GLY A 143 -2.61 -6.56 -26.38
C GLY A 143 -1.86 -6.95 -25.09
N SER A 144 -0.53 -6.83 -25.08
CA SER A 144 0.27 -7.13 -23.89
C SER A 144 0.11 -6.08 -22.78
N THR A 145 0.50 -6.43 -21.57
CA THR A 145 0.46 -5.52 -20.41
C THR A 145 1.80 -5.49 -19.70
N GLU A 146 2.05 -4.38 -19.00
CA GLU A 146 3.23 -4.18 -18.16
C GLU A 146 2.85 -3.46 -16.88
N ASP A 147 3.39 -3.94 -15.75
CA ASP A 147 3.16 -3.35 -14.44
C ASP A 147 4.38 -2.51 -14.05
N ILE A 148 4.14 -1.23 -13.84
CA ILE A 148 5.16 -0.29 -13.39
C ILE A 148 4.84 0.10 -11.96
N ARG A 149 5.85 0.00 -11.07
CA ARG A 149 5.74 0.40 -9.68
C ARG A 149 6.66 1.56 -9.41
N PHE A 150 6.15 2.56 -8.73
CA PHE A 150 6.91 3.72 -8.30
C PHE A 150 7.16 3.65 -6.79
N PRO A 151 8.30 4.16 -6.32
CA PRO A 151 8.60 4.16 -4.90
C PRO A 151 7.66 5.11 -4.14
N VAL A 152 7.45 4.85 -2.85
CA VAL A 152 6.55 5.66 -2.00
C VAL A 152 7.03 7.11 -1.87
N GLU A 153 8.32 7.33 -2.00
CA GLU A 153 9.01 8.62 -1.91
C GLU A 153 8.55 9.64 -2.96
N VAL A 154 7.87 9.19 -4.01
CA VAL A 154 7.26 10.11 -5.00
C VAL A 154 6.29 11.08 -4.34
N TRP A 155 5.63 10.66 -3.25
CA TRP A 155 4.70 11.49 -2.50
C TRP A 155 5.34 12.60 -1.65
N ALA A 156 6.65 12.60 -1.50
CA ALA A 156 7.37 13.73 -0.88
C ALA A 156 7.22 15.03 -1.68
N ARG A 157 6.85 14.93 -2.97
CA ARG A 157 6.64 16.07 -3.87
C ARG A 157 5.24 16.68 -3.78
N GLY A 158 4.30 16.01 -3.10
CA GLY A 158 2.92 16.47 -2.93
C GLY A 158 1.87 15.37 -3.11
N ALA A 159 0.61 15.78 -3.12
CA ALA A 159 -0.54 14.87 -3.30
C ALA A 159 -0.82 14.56 -4.78
N SER A 160 -0.29 15.34 -5.73
CA SER A 160 -0.30 15.07 -7.16
C SER A 160 1.14 15.05 -7.66
N VAL A 161 1.50 14.03 -8.44
CA VAL A 161 2.86 13.82 -8.92
C VAL A 161 2.88 13.40 -10.39
N SER A 162 3.82 13.99 -11.13
CA SER A 162 4.15 13.55 -12.49
C SER A 162 5.20 12.45 -12.41
N LEU A 163 4.90 11.32 -13.03
CA LEU A 163 5.74 10.14 -13.08
C LEU A 163 6.05 9.80 -14.54
N THR A 164 7.23 9.26 -14.79
CA THR A 164 7.64 8.84 -16.13
C THR A 164 8.19 7.42 -16.08
N ALA A 165 7.99 6.68 -17.17
CA ALA A 165 8.60 5.37 -17.36
C ALA A 165 8.84 5.11 -18.84
N PRO A 166 9.86 4.31 -19.20
CA PRO A 166 10.01 3.81 -20.56
C PRO A 166 8.76 3.03 -20.98
N ALA A 167 8.39 3.12 -22.27
CA ALA A 167 7.29 2.35 -22.83
C ALA A 167 7.78 1.53 -24.03
N ARG A 168 7.69 0.21 -23.95
CA ARG A 168 8.16 -0.71 -25.01
C ARG A 168 7.34 -0.68 -26.29
N GLY A 169 6.15 -0.08 -26.25
CA GLY A 169 5.22 -0.02 -27.36
C GLY A 169 4.23 1.13 -27.25
N LYS A 170 3.31 1.24 -28.21
CA LYS A 170 2.24 2.23 -28.18
C LYS A 170 1.27 1.88 -27.03
N VAL A 171 1.17 2.74 -26.03
CA VAL A 171 0.22 2.60 -24.92
C VAL A 171 -1.17 2.95 -25.41
N VAL A 172 -2.14 2.07 -25.20
CA VAL A 172 -3.56 2.25 -25.55
C VAL A 172 -4.47 2.30 -24.34
N GLY A 173 -3.92 2.09 -23.15
CA GLY A 173 -4.64 2.22 -21.89
C GLY A 173 -3.71 2.10 -20.70
N ALA A 174 -4.15 2.67 -19.56
CA ALA A 174 -3.46 2.54 -18.29
C ALA A 174 -4.48 2.52 -17.15
N ARG A 175 -4.15 1.83 -16.06
CA ARG A 175 -4.96 1.82 -14.84
C ARG A 175 -4.08 1.66 -13.61
N LEU A 176 -4.53 2.20 -12.49
CA LEU A 176 -3.99 1.84 -11.17
C LEU A 176 -4.40 0.39 -10.80
N TRP A 177 -3.57 -0.32 -10.09
CA TRP A 177 -3.84 -1.69 -9.68
C TRP A 177 -3.19 -2.02 -8.31
#